data_ef8cb0319b9f790da14494da89253058
#
_entry.id   ef8cb0319b9f790da14494da89253058
#
_cell.length_a   1.000
_cell.length_b   1.000
_cell.length_c   1.000
_cell.angle_alpha   90.00
_cell.angle_beta   90.00
_cell.angle_gamma   90.00
#
_symmetry.space_group_name_H-M   'P 1'
#
loop_
_entity.id
_entity.type
_entity.pdbx_description
1 polymer ?
#
loop_
_entity_poly.entity_id
_entity_poly.type
_entity_poly.pdbx_seq_one_letter_code
_entity_poly.pdbx_strand_id
1 'polypeptide(L)'
;MTTITTICKRCGRTRVTKCVDTFNSSADMWSSACGFFHGITRHWGTLSPKAHRWAPFYCVVVPLRLILALVWDLLRATLLVVTWPVWWLHEEVLGR
;
A
#
# COMPACT_ATOMS: atom_id res chain seq x y z
N MET A 1 -10.65 -9.02 6.73
CA MET A 1 -9.23 -8.84 6.35
C MET A 1 -9.06 -9.00 4.86
N THR A 2 -8.29 -8.13 4.26
CA THR A 2 -7.98 -8.19 2.83
C THR A 2 -6.64 -8.87 2.62
N THR A 3 -6.58 -9.75 1.64
CA THR A 3 -5.34 -10.45 1.26
C THR A 3 -4.92 -10.01 -0.13
N ILE A 4 -3.69 -9.52 -0.24
CA ILE A 4 -3.10 -9.10 -1.51
C ILE A 4 -2.00 -10.09 -1.86
N THR A 5 -2.12 -10.74 -3.02
CA THR A 5 -1.13 -11.70 -3.51
C THR A 5 -0.40 -11.11 -4.71
N THR A 6 0.92 -11.04 -4.62
CA THR A 6 1.78 -10.54 -5.69
C THR A 6 2.71 -11.66 -6.16
N ILE A 7 2.77 -11.90 -7.46
CA ILE A 7 3.61 -12.93 -8.05
C ILE A 7 4.64 -12.25 -8.95
N CYS A 8 5.91 -12.59 -8.76
CA CYS A 8 6.95 -12.14 -9.66
C CYS A 8 6.90 -12.98 -10.94
N LYS A 9 6.64 -12.32 -12.07
CA LYS A 9 6.51 -12.99 -13.38
C LYS A 9 7.81 -13.60 -13.87
N ARG A 10 8.97 -13.13 -13.39
CA ARG A 10 10.28 -13.59 -13.84
C ARG A 10 10.78 -14.81 -13.09
N CYS A 11 10.63 -14.83 -11.77
CA CYS A 11 11.11 -15.92 -10.93
C CYS A 11 10.00 -16.76 -10.28
N GLY A 12 8.74 -16.37 -10.45
CA GLY A 12 7.60 -17.09 -9.90
C GLY A 12 7.40 -16.96 -8.38
N ARG A 13 8.19 -16.10 -7.72
CA ARG A 13 8.06 -15.89 -6.28
C ARG A 13 6.72 -15.27 -5.92
N THR A 14 6.07 -15.82 -4.92
CA THR A 14 4.78 -15.34 -4.45
C THR A 14 4.95 -14.61 -3.13
N ARG A 15 4.33 -13.44 -3.03
CA ARG A 15 4.25 -12.67 -1.78
C ARG A 15 2.79 -12.51 -1.40
N VAL A 16 2.45 -12.82 -0.16
CA VAL A 16 1.10 -12.64 0.38
C VAL A 16 1.17 -11.58 1.46
N THR A 17 0.34 -10.53 1.33
CA THR A 17 0.22 -9.47 2.32
C THR A 17 -1.20 -9.47 2.86
N LYS A 18 -1.34 -9.62 4.18
CA LYS A 18 -2.62 -9.54 4.86
C LYS A 18 -2.73 -8.22 5.59
N CYS A 19 -3.85 -7.55 5.47
CA CYS A 19 -4.08 -6.27 6.14
C CYS A 19 -5.54 -6.08 6.50
N VAL A 20 -5.79 -5.13 7.38
CA VAL A 20 -7.14 -4.67 7.71
C VAL A 20 -7.68 -3.84 6.54
N ASP A 21 -8.99 -3.93 6.28
CA ASP A 21 -9.61 -3.23 5.15
C ASP A 21 -9.36 -1.73 5.13
N THR A 22 -9.20 -1.11 6.31
CA THR A 22 -8.90 0.32 6.44
C THR A 22 -7.54 0.69 5.85
N PHE A 23 -6.58 -0.25 5.81
CA PHE A 23 -5.22 -0.02 5.34
C PHE A 23 -4.92 -0.69 4.00
N ASN A 24 -5.94 -0.92 3.18
CA ASN A 24 -5.79 -1.57 1.87
C ASN A 24 -4.83 -0.82 0.94
N SER A 25 -4.92 0.51 0.91
CA SER A 25 -4.06 1.33 0.04
C SER A 25 -2.59 1.20 0.42
N SER A 26 -2.28 1.24 1.72
CA SER A 26 -0.91 1.05 2.22
C SER A 26 -0.38 -0.34 1.89
N ALA A 27 -1.19 -1.39 2.08
CA ALA A 27 -0.79 -2.76 1.80
C ALA A 27 -0.55 -2.98 0.30
N ASP A 28 -1.39 -2.42 -0.56
CA ASP A 28 -1.23 -2.50 -2.01
C ASP A 28 0.07 -1.79 -2.45
N MET A 29 0.31 -0.58 -1.96
CA MET A 29 1.55 0.16 -2.24
C MET A 29 2.78 -0.55 -1.69
N TRP A 30 2.68 -1.17 -0.52
CA TRP A 30 3.75 -1.97 0.06
C TRP A 30 4.10 -3.17 -0.83
N SER A 31 3.10 -3.90 -1.30
CA SER A 31 3.30 -5.02 -2.21
C SER A 31 3.96 -4.57 -3.51
N SER A 32 3.52 -3.45 -4.08
CA SER A 32 4.12 -2.86 -5.28
C SER A 32 5.57 -2.44 -5.05
N ALA A 33 5.85 -1.79 -3.92
CA ALA A 33 7.21 -1.39 -3.55
C ALA A 33 8.14 -2.59 -3.39
N CYS A 34 7.68 -3.63 -2.72
CA CYS A 34 8.45 -4.86 -2.54
C CYS A 34 8.72 -5.55 -3.88
N GLY A 35 7.73 -5.61 -4.77
CA GLY A 35 7.91 -6.15 -6.11
C GLY A 35 8.91 -5.36 -6.93
N PHE A 36 8.87 -4.04 -6.87
CA PHE A 36 9.81 -3.16 -7.53
C PHE A 36 11.25 -3.38 -7.03
N PHE A 37 11.45 -3.37 -5.71
CA PHE A 37 12.77 -3.59 -5.13
C PHE A 37 13.30 -5.00 -5.39
N HIS A 38 12.42 -6.00 -5.37
CA HIS A 38 12.79 -7.37 -5.75
C HIS A 38 13.28 -7.41 -7.20
N GLY A 39 12.57 -6.77 -8.13
CA GLY A 39 12.96 -6.68 -9.53
C GLY A 39 14.32 -6.03 -9.70
N ILE A 40 14.57 -4.91 -9.02
CA ILE A 40 15.86 -4.20 -9.09
C ILE A 40 17.00 -5.05 -8.52
N THR A 41 16.81 -5.66 -7.34
CA THR A 41 17.89 -6.38 -6.65
C THR A 41 18.17 -7.75 -7.27
N ARG A 42 17.16 -8.45 -7.77
CA ARG A 42 17.30 -9.82 -8.29
C ARG A 42 17.40 -9.89 -9.80
N HIS A 43 16.78 -8.96 -10.51
CA HIS A 43 16.67 -9.01 -11.97
C HIS A 43 17.29 -7.80 -12.66
N TRP A 44 18.22 -7.11 -11.99
CA TRP A 44 18.85 -5.91 -12.53
C TRP A 44 19.45 -6.13 -13.93
N GLY A 45 20.18 -7.22 -14.12
CA GLY A 45 20.82 -7.54 -15.39
C GLY A 45 19.86 -7.88 -16.52
N THR A 46 18.58 -8.22 -16.21
CA THR A 46 17.57 -8.57 -17.21
C THR A 46 16.63 -7.43 -17.52
N LEU A 47 16.77 -6.29 -16.84
CA LEU A 47 15.94 -5.11 -17.08
C LEU A 47 16.32 -4.44 -18.40
N SER A 48 15.33 -3.84 -19.08
CA SER A 48 15.57 -3.08 -20.29
C SER A 48 16.42 -1.83 -20.01
N PRO A 49 17.16 -1.29 -21.01
CA PRO A 49 17.92 -0.05 -20.83
C PRO A 49 17.06 1.13 -20.33
N LYS A 50 15.81 1.18 -20.78
CA LYS A 50 14.85 2.20 -20.34
C LYS A 50 14.53 2.06 -18.86
N ALA A 51 14.35 0.84 -18.36
CA ALA A 51 14.13 0.56 -16.95
C ALA A 51 15.34 0.95 -16.11
N HIS A 52 16.57 0.67 -16.56
CA HIS A 52 17.80 1.10 -15.89
C HIS A 52 17.88 2.62 -15.78
N ARG A 53 17.53 3.33 -16.85
CA ARG A 53 17.57 4.79 -16.88
C ARG A 53 16.61 5.42 -15.86
N TRP A 54 15.43 4.86 -15.71
CA TRP A 54 14.42 5.39 -14.82
C TRP A 54 14.43 4.79 -13.41
N ALA A 55 15.26 3.77 -13.17
CA ALA A 55 15.34 3.11 -11.86
C ALA A 55 15.63 4.08 -10.72
N PRO A 56 16.62 5.02 -10.79
CA PRO A 56 16.84 5.97 -9.70
C PRO A 56 15.64 6.85 -9.40
N PHE A 57 14.92 7.25 -10.44
CA PHE A 57 13.70 8.04 -10.28
C PHE A 57 12.62 7.26 -9.53
N TYR A 58 12.38 6.02 -9.93
CA TYR A 58 11.39 5.16 -9.26
C TYR A 58 11.81 4.78 -7.84
N CYS A 59 13.10 4.68 -7.55
CA CYS A 59 13.59 4.46 -6.19
C CYS A 59 13.20 5.56 -5.22
N VAL A 60 12.95 6.77 -5.73
CA VAL A 60 12.44 7.90 -4.92
C VAL A 60 10.90 7.91 -4.92
N VAL A 61 10.29 7.68 -6.08
CA VAL A 61 8.83 7.78 -6.26
C VAL A 61 8.09 6.68 -5.50
N VAL A 62 8.59 5.45 -5.53
CA VAL A 62 7.92 4.30 -4.90
C VAL A 62 7.78 4.47 -3.38
N PRO A 63 8.85 4.80 -2.61
CA PRO A 63 8.70 5.10 -1.19
C PRO A 63 7.79 6.30 -0.91
N LEU A 64 7.86 7.33 -1.75
CA LEU A 64 7.01 8.51 -1.60
C LEU A 64 5.54 8.15 -1.76
N ARG A 65 5.19 7.34 -2.75
CA ARG A 65 3.84 6.83 -2.92
C ARG A 65 3.36 6.01 -1.74
N LEU A 66 4.23 5.18 -1.19
CA LEU A 66 3.92 4.39 0.00
C LEU A 66 3.59 5.28 1.18
N ILE A 67 4.37 6.32 1.42
CA ILE A 67 4.15 7.30 2.49
C ILE A 67 2.81 8.01 2.27
N LEU A 68 2.51 8.46 1.05
CA LEU A 68 1.25 9.11 0.73
C LEU A 68 0.05 8.19 0.96
N ALA A 69 0.15 6.93 0.57
CA ALA A 69 -0.90 5.94 0.81
C ALA A 69 -1.11 5.70 2.31
N LEU A 70 -0.02 5.63 3.08
CA LEU A 70 -0.08 5.47 4.52
C LEU A 70 -0.75 6.67 5.20
N VAL A 71 -0.39 7.89 4.81
CA VAL A 71 -1.02 9.13 5.31
C VAL A 71 -2.51 9.13 5.01
N TRP A 72 -2.89 8.76 3.80
CA TRP A 72 -4.29 8.66 3.40
C TRP A 72 -5.06 7.66 4.26
N ASP A 73 -4.52 6.48 4.48
CA ASP A 73 -5.14 5.45 5.32
C ASP A 73 -5.25 5.89 6.77
N LEU A 74 -4.22 6.59 7.30
CA LEU A 74 -4.25 7.14 8.65
C LEU A 74 -5.32 8.23 8.79
N LEU A 75 -5.47 9.10 7.80
CA LEU A 75 -6.54 10.10 7.78
C LEU A 75 -7.92 9.44 7.77
N ARG A 76 -8.08 8.42 6.95
CA ARG A 76 -9.34 7.64 6.91
C ARG A 76 -9.64 7.00 8.24
N ALA A 77 -8.66 6.34 8.86
CA ALA A 77 -8.81 5.70 10.17
C ALA A 77 -9.15 6.73 11.25
N THR A 78 -8.49 7.89 11.24
CA THR A 78 -8.76 8.99 12.17
C THR A 78 -10.19 9.50 12.02
N LEU A 79 -10.66 9.71 10.78
CA LEU A 79 -12.03 10.13 10.52
C LEU A 79 -13.04 9.10 11.04
N LEU A 80 -12.80 7.82 10.83
CA LEU A 80 -13.67 6.75 11.34
C LEU A 80 -13.72 6.77 12.87
N VAL A 81 -12.58 6.92 13.54
CA VAL A 81 -12.50 6.97 15.00
C VAL A 81 -13.18 8.22 15.56
N VAL A 82 -13.04 9.38 14.91
CA VAL A 82 -13.65 10.64 15.35
C VAL A 82 -15.16 10.65 15.09
N THR A 83 -15.59 10.12 13.95
CA THR A 83 -17.02 10.11 13.60
C THR A 83 -17.82 9.06 14.36
N TRP A 84 -17.18 7.98 14.80
CA TRP A 84 -17.87 6.92 15.53
C TRP A 84 -18.51 7.39 16.85
N PRO A 85 -17.80 8.10 17.77
CA PRO A 85 -18.46 8.63 18.97
C PRO A 85 -19.56 9.63 18.66
N VAL A 86 -19.38 10.47 17.64
CA VAL A 86 -20.40 11.44 17.23
C VAL A 86 -21.66 10.73 16.74
N TRP A 87 -21.49 9.70 15.93
CA TRP A 87 -22.61 8.90 15.42
C TRP A 87 -23.31 8.14 16.54
N TRP A 88 -22.55 7.57 17.45
CA TRP A 88 -23.07 6.89 18.63
C TRP A 88 -23.90 7.84 19.52
N LEU A 89 -23.37 9.04 19.79
CA LEU A 89 -24.08 10.07 20.53
C LEU A 89 -25.38 10.49 19.83
N HIS A 90 -25.33 10.63 18.52
CA HIS A 90 -26.49 10.96 17.71
C HIS A 90 -27.60 9.90 17.87
N GLU A 91 -27.26 8.63 17.81
CA GLU A 91 -28.21 7.54 17.99
C GLU A 91 -28.76 7.49 19.44
N GLU A 92 -27.87 7.62 20.42
CA GLU A 92 -28.25 7.55 21.85
C GLU A 92 -29.12 8.75 22.30
N VAL A 93 -28.75 9.95 21.84
CA VAL A 93 -29.38 11.19 22.30
C VAL A 93 -30.58 11.57 21.42
N LEU A 94 -30.43 11.51 20.11
CA LEU A 94 -31.46 11.95 19.16
C LEU A 94 -32.35 10.82 18.67
N GLY A 95 -31.89 9.59 18.77
CA GLY A 95 -32.70 8.42 18.44
C GLY A 95 -33.76 8.04 19.46
N ARG A 96 -33.80 8.75 20.60
CA ARG A 96 -34.81 8.62 21.62
C ARG A 96 -35.93 9.68 21.40
#